data_65c41eee8f368e38e628ce44748b9648
#
_entry.id   65c41eee8f368e38e628ce44748b9648
#
_cell.length_a   1.000
_cell.length_b   1.000
_cell.length_c   1.000
_cell.angle_alpha   90.00
_cell.angle_beta   90.00
_cell.angle_gamma   90.00
#
_symmetry.space_group_name_H-M   'P 1'
#
loop_
_entity.id
_entity.type
_entity.pdbx_description
1 polymer ?
#
loop_
_entity_poly.entity_id
_entity_poly.type
_entity_poly.pdbx_seq_one_letter_code
_entity_poly.pdbx_strand_id
1 'polypeptide(L)'
;YQNYLQKNDSKETIFGKNVSIGKNTVVNSNCVIGENVVIHDNVSIYSCTKIGSNSIIHSGTVIGSDGFGYAPSKQVWNKIQHLGGVEIGKHVEIGAKSTVDRGALGNTVIKDGVKIDNHVHVAHNSYIGENTAIAGQSGMAGSVKIGKNCQIAGQVGIVGHIEIADNVIVMAKTLVTKSLKEAGVY
;
A
#
# COMPACT_ATOMS: atom_id res chain seq x y z
N TYR A 1 13.45 -18.57 -2.44
CA TYR A 1 12.36 -17.88 -1.75
C TYR A 1 12.32 -18.27 -0.26
N GLN A 2 12.26 -19.55 0.08
CA GLN A 2 12.29 -19.99 1.49
C GLN A 2 13.52 -19.47 2.23
N ASN A 3 14.70 -19.51 1.63
CA ASN A 3 15.92 -18.95 2.21
C ASN A 3 15.88 -17.42 2.37
N TYR A 4 15.16 -16.70 1.49
CA TYR A 4 14.94 -15.26 1.60
C TYR A 4 13.99 -14.93 2.76
N LEU A 5 12.89 -15.67 2.89
CA LEU A 5 11.98 -15.51 4.01
C LEU A 5 12.68 -15.79 5.35
N GLN A 6 13.40 -16.92 5.47
CA GLN A 6 14.15 -17.26 6.67
C GLN A 6 15.21 -16.21 7.07
N LYS A 7 15.88 -15.57 6.10
CA LYS A 7 16.85 -14.50 6.37
C LYS A 7 16.19 -13.21 6.89
N ASN A 8 14.97 -12.92 6.47
CA ASN A 8 14.22 -11.74 6.93
C ASN A 8 13.47 -12.00 8.24
N ASP A 9 13.13 -13.25 8.55
CA ASP A 9 12.50 -13.64 9.82
C ASP A 9 13.48 -13.58 11.02
N SER A 10 14.78 -13.41 10.78
CA SER A 10 15.79 -13.32 11.84
C SER A 10 15.92 -11.92 12.47
N LYS A 11 15.33 -10.89 11.88
CA LYS A 11 15.39 -9.53 12.42
C LYS A 11 14.14 -9.23 13.23
N GLU A 12 14.32 -8.75 14.45
CA GLU A 12 13.22 -8.31 15.30
C GLU A 12 12.51 -7.10 14.70
N THR A 13 11.23 -6.99 15.00
CA THR A 13 10.45 -5.80 14.67
C THR A 13 10.73 -4.71 15.68
N ILE A 14 10.95 -3.49 15.19
CA ILE A 14 11.22 -2.30 16.01
C ILE A 14 9.92 -1.53 16.18
N PHE A 15 9.54 -1.29 17.42
CA PHE A 15 8.39 -0.47 17.77
C PHE A 15 8.85 0.87 18.37
N GLY A 16 8.29 1.96 17.88
CA GLY A 16 8.43 3.28 18.48
C GLY A 16 7.65 3.41 19.79
N LYS A 17 7.72 4.58 20.42
CA LYS A 17 6.97 4.86 21.65
C LYS A 17 5.46 4.94 21.37
N ASN A 18 4.66 4.59 22.36
CA ASN A 18 3.19 4.76 22.35
C ASN A 18 2.50 4.04 21.17
N VAL A 19 3.02 2.93 20.68
CA VAL A 19 2.35 2.11 19.67
C VAL A 19 1.20 1.35 20.32
N SER A 20 0.01 1.43 19.72
CA SER A 20 -1.17 0.69 20.14
C SER A 20 -1.51 -0.39 19.12
N ILE A 21 -1.71 -1.63 19.59
CA ILE A 21 -2.01 -2.78 18.73
C ILE A 21 -3.30 -3.46 19.21
N GLY A 22 -4.24 -3.57 18.31
CA GLY A 22 -5.55 -4.19 18.54
C GLY A 22 -5.50 -5.72 18.65
N LYS A 23 -6.64 -6.30 18.99
CA LYS A 23 -6.77 -7.76 19.17
C LYS A 23 -6.63 -8.51 17.84
N ASN A 24 -6.07 -9.73 17.88
CA ASN A 24 -5.87 -10.59 16.72
C ASN A 24 -5.04 -9.96 15.59
N THR A 25 -4.30 -8.90 15.87
CA THR A 25 -3.39 -8.26 14.92
C THR A 25 -2.05 -8.97 14.93
N VAL A 26 -1.54 -9.25 13.74
CA VAL A 26 -0.24 -9.89 13.53
C VAL A 26 0.71 -8.92 12.87
N VAL A 27 1.84 -8.66 13.51
CA VAL A 27 2.97 -7.92 12.94
C VAL A 27 4.15 -8.90 12.82
N ASN A 28 4.52 -9.21 11.58
CA ASN A 28 5.63 -10.13 11.34
C ASN A 28 6.99 -9.48 11.67
N SER A 29 8.02 -10.28 11.69
CA SER A 29 9.41 -9.87 11.92
C SER A 29 9.92 -8.87 10.85
N ASN A 30 11.03 -8.19 11.17
CA ASN A 30 11.68 -7.22 10.26
C ASN A 30 10.76 -6.08 9.82
N CYS A 31 9.87 -5.62 10.71
CA CYS A 31 9.07 -4.41 10.51
C CYS A 31 9.65 -3.24 11.32
N VAL A 32 9.32 -2.01 10.91
CA VAL A 32 9.62 -0.80 11.67
C VAL A 32 8.34 -0.01 11.83
N ILE A 33 7.86 0.10 13.06
CA ILE A 33 6.64 0.81 13.42
C ILE A 33 7.02 2.07 14.17
N GLY A 34 6.67 3.22 13.63
CA GLY A 34 6.98 4.54 14.20
C GLY A 34 6.25 4.85 15.50
N GLU A 35 6.57 6.00 16.09
CA GLU A 35 5.94 6.46 17.34
C GLU A 35 4.46 6.81 17.14
N ASN A 36 3.64 6.60 18.16
CA ASN A 36 2.21 6.92 18.20
C ASN A 36 1.39 6.27 17.07
N VAL A 37 1.85 5.16 16.50
CA VAL A 37 1.09 4.41 15.49
C VAL A 37 -0.03 3.64 16.19
N VAL A 38 -1.23 3.71 15.61
CA VAL A 38 -2.41 2.95 16.06
C VAL A 38 -2.73 1.89 15.01
N ILE A 39 -2.70 0.62 15.43
CA ILE A 39 -3.07 -0.52 14.60
C ILE A 39 -4.29 -1.15 15.25
N HIS A 40 -5.41 -1.15 14.55
CA HIS A 40 -6.67 -1.71 15.04
C HIS A 40 -6.70 -3.24 14.98
N ASP A 41 -7.85 -3.84 15.36
CA ASP A 41 -8.04 -5.27 15.45
C ASP A 41 -7.97 -5.97 14.08
N ASN A 42 -7.52 -7.23 14.07
CA ASN A 42 -7.50 -8.11 12.89
C ASN A 42 -6.67 -7.57 11.71
N VAL A 43 -5.65 -6.78 11.95
CA VAL A 43 -4.71 -6.29 10.93
C VAL A 43 -3.58 -7.31 10.73
N SER A 44 -3.12 -7.47 9.49
CA SER A 44 -1.96 -8.31 9.16
C SER A 44 -0.87 -7.46 8.52
N ILE A 45 0.29 -7.36 9.14
CA ILE A 45 1.46 -6.65 8.64
C ILE A 45 2.57 -7.66 8.36
N TYR A 46 2.91 -7.82 7.09
CA TYR A 46 3.96 -8.73 6.64
C TYR A 46 5.34 -8.13 6.84
N SER A 47 6.35 -9.00 6.87
CA SER A 47 7.76 -8.62 7.02
C SER A 47 8.22 -7.60 5.96
N CYS A 48 9.27 -6.84 6.29
CA CYS A 48 9.80 -5.76 5.46
C CYS A 48 8.84 -4.57 5.26
N THR A 49 7.94 -4.34 6.22
CA THR A 49 7.03 -3.20 6.24
C THR A 49 7.55 -2.11 7.19
N LYS A 50 7.53 -0.86 6.72
CA LYS A 50 7.83 0.32 7.55
C LYS A 50 6.59 1.20 7.61
N ILE A 51 6.21 1.64 8.81
CA ILE A 51 5.09 2.56 9.05
C ILE A 51 5.60 3.76 9.83
N GLY A 52 5.46 4.94 9.24
CA GLY A 52 5.87 6.21 9.86
C GLY A 52 4.97 6.63 11.03
N SER A 53 5.51 7.50 11.87
CA SER A 53 4.87 7.96 13.11
C SER A 53 3.50 8.60 12.89
N ASN A 54 2.62 8.52 13.90
CA ASN A 54 1.28 9.11 13.94
C ASN A 54 0.35 8.58 12.83
N SER A 55 0.58 7.36 12.35
CA SER A 55 -0.26 6.71 11.35
C SER A 55 -1.29 5.79 12.00
N ILE A 56 -2.40 5.57 11.31
CA ILE A 56 -3.52 4.75 11.78
C ILE A 56 -3.84 3.68 10.74
N ILE A 57 -3.91 2.42 11.17
CA ILE A 57 -4.27 1.28 10.32
C ILE A 57 -5.56 0.67 10.86
N HIS A 58 -6.62 0.76 10.09
CA HIS A 58 -7.94 0.28 10.51
C HIS A 58 -8.12 -1.22 10.34
N SER A 59 -9.15 -1.75 10.99
CA SER A 59 -9.40 -3.18 11.17
C SER A 59 -9.50 -3.96 9.86
N GLY A 60 -8.91 -5.15 9.84
CA GLY A 60 -8.95 -6.07 8.71
C GLY A 60 -8.05 -5.70 7.54
N THR A 61 -7.26 -4.65 7.67
CA THR A 61 -6.29 -4.22 6.64
C THR A 61 -5.13 -5.20 6.55
N VAL A 62 -4.66 -5.47 5.33
CA VAL A 62 -3.50 -6.32 5.05
C VAL A 62 -2.41 -5.49 4.37
N ILE A 63 -1.21 -5.47 4.94
CA ILE A 63 -0.07 -4.71 4.42
C ILE A 63 1.10 -5.66 4.15
N GLY A 64 1.63 -5.63 2.93
CA GLY A 64 2.83 -6.34 2.55
C GLY A 64 2.63 -7.79 2.09
N SER A 65 1.39 -8.20 1.78
CA SER A 65 1.16 -9.46 1.06
C SER A 65 1.74 -9.41 -0.35
N ASP A 66 2.01 -10.58 -0.93
CA ASP A 66 2.41 -10.67 -2.34
C ASP A 66 1.31 -10.11 -3.23
N GLY A 67 1.69 -9.31 -4.22
CA GLY A 67 0.79 -8.84 -5.26
C GLY A 67 0.53 -9.89 -6.35
N PHE A 68 -0.26 -9.50 -7.35
CA PHE A 68 -0.55 -10.34 -8.51
C PHE A 68 0.65 -10.37 -9.47
N GLY A 69 1.57 -11.27 -9.21
CA GLY A 69 2.77 -11.49 -10.04
C GLY A 69 2.79 -12.90 -10.60
N TYR A 70 2.43 -13.06 -11.88
CA TYR A 70 2.44 -14.34 -12.57
C TYR A 70 2.90 -14.18 -14.02
N ALA A 71 3.69 -15.14 -14.51
CA ALA A 71 4.09 -15.23 -15.91
C ALA A 71 3.43 -16.45 -16.56
N PRO A 72 2.73 -16.31 -17.69
CA PRO A 72 2.17 -17.44 -18.40
C PRO A 72 3.28 -18.23 -19.11
N SER A 73 3.28 -19.55 -18.94
CA SER A 73 4.13 -20.48 -19.69
C SER A 73 3.37 -21.77 -19.94
N LYS A 74 3.25 -22.19 -21.20
CA LYS A 74 2.54 -23.42 -21.59
C LYS A 74 1.14 -23.53 -20.94
N GLN A 75 0.34 -22.46 -21.00
CA GLN A 75 -1.01 -22.36 -20.42
C GLN A 75 -1.07 -22.51 -18.90
N VAL A 76 0.05 -22.38 -18.20
CA VAL A 76 0.13 -22.41 -16.73
C VAL A 76 0.66 -21.07 -16.22
N TRP A 77 0.09 -20.56 -15.13
CA TRP A 77 0.54 -19.38 -14.43
C TRP A 77 1.67 -19.71 -13.45
N ASN A 78 2.87 -19.24 -13.72
CA ASN A 78 4.02 -19.41 -12.85
C ASN A 78 4.15 -18.20 -11.95
N LYS A 79 4.17 -18.40 -10.63
CA LYS A 79 4.30 -17.32 -9.66
C LYS A 79 5.66 -16.62 -9.74
N ILE A 80 5.62 -15.29 -9.79
CA ILE A 80 6.77 -14.43 -9.62
C ILE A 80 6.84 -14.03 -8.15
N GLN A 81 7.97 -14.30 -7.52
CA GLN A 81 8.18 -14.00 -6.09
C GLN A 81 8.31 -12.50 -5.86
N HIS A 82 7.68 -11.99 -4.80
CA HIS A 82 7.80 -10.61 -4.37
C HIS A 82 8.85 -10.52 -3.25
N LEU A 83 9.94 -9.82 -3.52
CA LEU A 83 11.10 -9.70 -2.62
C LEU A 83 11.22 -8.32 -1.97
N GLY A 84 10.43 -7.36 -2.44
CA GLY A 84 10.38 -6.01 -1.89
C GLY A 84 9.56 -5.92 -0.61
N GLY A 85 9.31 -4.71 -0.17
CA GLY A 85 8.54 -4.40 1.04
C GLY A 85 7.48 -3.34 0.79
N VAL A 86 7.02 -2.73 1.89
CA VAL A 86 6.11 -1.59 1.91
C VAL A 86 6.71 -0.49 2.78
N GLU A 87 6.69 0.75 2.27
CA GLU A 87 7.07 1.94 3.04
C GLU A 87 5.88 2.89 3.13
N ILE A 88 5.42 3.12 4.35
CA ILE A 88 4.33 4.04 4.69
C ILE A 88 4.91 5.20 5.46
N GLY A 89 4.63 6.41 5.02
CA GLY A 89 5.05 7.66 5.63
C GLY A 89 4.37 7.95 6.95
N LYS A 90 4.56 9.19 7.43
CA LYS A 90 3.97 9.70 8.66
C LYS A 90 2.55 10.23 8.43
N HIS A 91 1.73 10.24 9.48
CA HIS A 91 0.37 10.79 9.43
C HIS A 91 -0.51 10.16 8.34
N VAL A 92 -0.21 8.92 7.94
CA VAL A 92 -0.99 8.15 6.99
C VAL A 92 -2.15 7.47 7.71
N GLU A 93 -3.30 7.41 7.05
CA GLU A 93 -4.43 6.64 7.54
C GLU A 93 -4.91 5.67 6.46
N ILE A 94 -5.04 4.38 6.82
CA ILE A 94 -5.49 3.34 5.91
C ILE A 94 -6.76 2.71 6.46
N GLY A 95 -7.85 2.89 5.72
CA GLY A 95 -9.20 2.45 6.06
C GLY A 95 -9.35 0.93 6.11
N ALA A 96 -10.45 0.51 6.75
CA ALA A 96 -10.73 -0.88 7.05
C ALA A 96 -10.79 -1.77 5.79
N LYS A 97 -10.25 -2.99 5.90
CA LYS A 97 -10.24 -4.00 4.83
C LYS A 97 -9.56 -3.56 3.54
N SER A 98 -8.69 -2.56 3.60
CA SER A 98 -7.84 -2.17 2.48
C SER A 98 -6.62 -3.08 2.40
N THR A 99 -6.02 -3.19 1.20
CA THR A 99 -4.85 -4.02 0.96
C THR A 99 -3.75 -3.21 0.31
N VAL A 100 -2.52 -3.39 0.79
CA VAL A 100 -1.31 -2.79 0.23
C VAL A 100 -0.31 -3.89 -0.04
N ASP A 101 -0.11 -4.22 -1.31
CA ASP A 101 0.82 -5.27 -1.69
C ASP A 101 2.27 -4.79 -1.62
N ARG A 102 3.19 -5.73 -1.33
CA ARG A 102 4.63 -5.46 -1.39
C ARG A 102 5.12 -5.30 -2.82
N GLY A 103 6.19 -4.59 -3.00
CA GLY A 103 6.84 -4.51 -4.29
C GLY A 103 7.48 -5.84 -4.72
N ALA A 104 7.57 -6.07 -6.02
CA ALA A 104 8.21 -7.28 -6.55
C ALA A 104 9.72 -7.29 -6.28
N LEU A 105 10.44 -6.22 -6.59
CA LEU A 105 11.87 -6.04 -6.30
C LEU A 105 12.14 -4.81 -5.43
N GLY A 106 11.55 -3.67 -5.77
CA GLY A 106 11.56 -2.46 -4.94
C GLY A 106 10.36 -2.44 -3.99
N ASN A 107 10.09 -1.31 -3.36
CA ASN A 107 8.98 -1.17 -2.41
C ASN A 107 7.74 -0.56 -3.05
N THR A 108 6.58 -0.89 -2.50
CA THR A 108 5.37 -0.07 -2.62
C THR A 108 5.51 1.07 -1.62
N VAL A 109 5.25 2.30 -2.05
CA VAL A 109 5.54 3.51 -1.26
C VAL A 109 4.29 4.37 -1.12
N ILE A 110 3.93 4.68 0.11
CA ILE A 110 2.87 5.62 0.48
C ILE A 110 3.52 6.74 1.28
N LYS A 111 3.46 7.97 0.77
CA LYS A 111 4.13 9.14 1.36
C LYS A 111 3.32 9.74 2.50
N ASP A 112 3.89 10.76 3.14
CA ASP A 112 3.33 11.40 4.32
C ASP A 112 1.95 12.02 4.07
N GLY A 113 1.06 11.94 5.05
CA GLY A 113 -0.25 12.58 5.04
C GLY A 113 -1.31 11.92 4.16
N VAL A 114 -0.99 10.85 3.46
CA VAL A 114 -1.94 10.13 2.59
C VAL A 114 -3.11 9.57 3.39
N LYS A 115 -4.32 9.68 2.82
CA LYS A 115 -5.56 9.12 3.36
C LYS A 115 -6.16 8.12 2.41
N ILE A 116 -6.30 6.89 2.86
CA ILE A 116 -6.87 5.78 2.11
C ILE A 116 -8.12 5.33 2.84
N ASP A 117 -9.25 5.35 2.17
CA ASP A 117 -10.54 4.91 2.71
C ASP A 117 -10.67 3.37 2.69
N ASN A 118 -11.83 2.87 3.07
CA ASN A 118 -12.11 1.45 3.21
C ASN A 118 -12.15 0.72 1.86
N HIS A 119 -11.74 -0.56 1.86
CA HIS A 119 -11.77 -1.43 0.68
C HIS A 119 -10.98 -0.91 -0.54
N VAL A 120 -9.90 -0.16 -0.31
CA VAL A 120 -9.00 0.27 -1.37
C VAL A 120 -7.92 -0.79 -1.59
N HIS A 121 -7.57 -1.03 -2.87
CA HIS A 121 -6.48 -1.90 -3.24
C HIS A 121 -5.31 -1.10 -3.84
N VAL A 122 -4.15 -1.19 -3.20
CA VAL A 122 -2.88 -0.63 -3.67
C VAL A 122 -1.99 -1.79 -4.10
N ALA A 123 -1.86 -2.03 -5.41
CA ALA A 123 -1.05 -3.12 -5.94
C ALA A 123 0.45 -2.84 -5.83
N HIS A 124 1.24 -3.88 -6.08
CA HIS A 124 2.70 -3.91 -5.93
C HIS A 124 3.42 -2.79 -6.70
N ASN A 125 4.50 -2.28 -6.13
CA ASN A 125 5.34 -1.23 -6.72
C ASN A 125 4.63 0.11 -6.99
N SER A 126 3.44 0.32 -6.45
CA SER A 126 2.75 1.60 -6.55
C SER A 126 3.44 2.67 -5.70
N TYR A 127 3.35 3.91 -6.14
CA TYR A 127 3.81 5.10 -5.43
C TYR A 127 2.65 6.08 -5.26
N ILE A 128 2.40 6.52 -4.03
CA ILE A 128 1.36 7.52 -3.72
C ILE A 128 2.04 8.72 -3.05
N GLY A 129 1.95 9.87 -3.70
CA GLY A 129 2.55 11.14 -3.25
C GLY A 129 1.84 11.74 -2.05
N GLU A 130 2.52 12.69 -1.41
CA GLU A 130 2.11 13.32 -0.14
C GLU A 130 0.71 13.91 -0.21
N ASN A 131 -0.04 13.82 0.88
CA ASN A 131 -1.37 14.41 1.08
C ASN A 131 -2.42 14.00 0.04
N THR A 132 -2.22 12.90 -0.67
CA THR A 132 -3.21 12.34 -1.60
C THR A 132 -4.29 11.59 -0.83
N ALA A 133 -5.54 11.76 -1.25
CA ALA A 133 -6.71 11.08 -0.69
C ALA A 133 -7.30 10.11 -1.72
N ILE A 134 -7.62 8.88 -1.28
CA ILE A 134 -8.20 7.83 -2.12
C ILE A 134 -9.46 7.30 -1.43
N ALA A 135 -10.61 7.54 -2.06
CA ALA A 135 -11.91 7.13 -1.51
C ALA A 135 -12.23 5.66 -1.76
N GLY A 136 -13.23 5.18 -1.06
CA GLY A 136 -13.55 3.77 -0.90
C GLY A 136 -13.79 2.99 -2.18
N GLN A 137 -13.45 1.70 -2.13
CA GLN A 137 -13.60 0.74 -3.23
C GLN A 137 -12.79 1.08 -4.49
N SER A 138 -11.85 2.02 -4.42
CA SER A 138 -10.95 2.30 -5.53
C SER A 138 -9.80 1.30 -5.56
N GLY A 139 -9.27 1.03 -6.76
CA GLY A 139 -8.17 0.10 -6.93
C GLY A 139 -7.20 0.56 -8.00
N MET A 140 -5.93 0.27 -7.78
CA MET A 140 -4.87 0.53 -8.74
C MET A 140 -4.08 -0.74 -9.03
N ALA A 141 -3.75 -0.95 -10.28
CA ALA A 141 -2.87 -2.03 -10.71
C ALA A 141 -1.39 -1.72 -10.40
N GLY A 142 -0.51 -2.69 -10.62
CA GLY A 142 0.91 -2.56 -10.26
C GLY A 142 1.63 -1.42 -10.96
N SER A 143 2.62 -0.86 -10.27
CA SER A 143 3.53 0.18 -10.76
C SER A 143 2.85 1.50 -11.17
N VAL A 144 1.70 1.81 -10.60
CA VAL A 144 1.06 3.12 -10.73
C VAL A 144 1.80 4.14 -9.88
N LYS A 145 2.00 5.35 -10.42
CA LYS A 145 2.51 6.49 -9.66
C LYS A 145 1.44 7.58 -9.59
N ILE A 146 1.03 7.93 -8.38
CA ILE A 146 0.12 9.04 -8.11
C ILE A 146 0.93 10.17 -7.47
N GLY A 147 0.78 11.38 -8.01
CA GLY A 147 1.44 12.58 -7.49
C GLY A 147 0.89 13.04 -6.14
N LYS A 148 1.29 14.24 -5.75
CA LYS A 148 0.90 14.87 -4.48
C LYS A 148 -0.46 15.55 -4.58
N ASN A 149 -1.13 15.69 -3.44
CA ASN A 149 -2.38 16.44 -3.29
C ASN A 149 -3.47 16.00 -4.27
N CYS A 150 -3.45 14.74 -4.72
CA CYS A 150 -4.47 14.19 -5.60
C CYS A 150 -5.72 13.79 -4.80
N GLN A 151 -6.87 13.79 -5.47
CA GLN A 151 -8.13 13.30 -4.94
C GLN A 151 -8.69 12.22 -5.87
N ILE A 152 -8.65 10.98 -5.45
CA ILE A 152 -9.19 9.85 -6.20
C ILE A 152 -10.53 9.49 -5.56
N ALA A 153 -11.62 9.76 -6.26
CA ALA A 153 -12.96 9.50 -5.74
C ALA A 153 -13.29 8.00 -5.69
N GLY A 154 -14.46 7.66 -5.15
CA GLY A 154 -14.82 6.26 -4.91
C GLY A 154 -15.01 5.42 -6.18
N GLN A 155 -14.67 4.13 -6.08
CA GLN A 155 -14.83 3.15 -7.17
C GLN A 155 -14.01 3.47 -8.44
N VAL A 156 -12.91 4.20 -8.31
CA VAL A 156 -11.99 4.49 -9.42
C VAL A 156 -11.12 3.28 -9.69
N GLY A 157 -10.98 2.91 -10.95
CA GLY A 157 -10.01 1.92 -11.41
C GLY A 157 -8.83 2.58 -12.12
N ILE A 158 -7.59 2.18 -11.79
CA ILE A 158 -6.39 2.73 -12.43
C ILE A 158 -5.58 1.58 -13.02
N VAL A 159 -5.35 1.60 -14.34
CA VAL A 159 -4.54 0.58 -15.02
C VAL A 159 -3.06 0.70 -14.65
N GLY A 160 -2.30 -0.39 -14.78
CA GLY A 160 -0.90 -0.45 -14.38
C GLY A 160 0.03 0.43 -15.21
N HIS A 161 1.20 0.74 -14.62
CA HIS A 161 2.31 1.42 -15.27
C HIS A 161 2.02 2.82 -15.81
N ILE A 162 1.04 3.52 -15.23
CA ILE A 162 0.73 4.92 -15.58
C ILE A 162 1.09 5.87 -14.45
N GLU A 163 1.19 7.14 -14.81
CA GLU A 163 1.50 8.24 -13.88
C GLU A 163 0.36 9.25 -13.85
N ILE A 164 -0.01 9.68 -12.66
CA ILE A 164 -0.98 10.75 -12.40
C ILE A 164 -0.20 11.92 -11.79
N ALA A 165 -0.24 13.06 -12.43
CA ALA A 165 0.45 14.28 -12.00
C ALA A 165 -0.05 14.77 -10.63
N ASP A 166 0.66 15.72 -10.04
CA ASP A 166 0.24 16.39 -8.81
C ASP A 166 -1.09 17.16 -9.01
N ASN A 167 -1.87 17.31 -7.95
CA ASN A 167 -3.11 18.11 -7.92
C ASN A 167 -4.19 17.64 -8.92
N VAL A 168 -4.26 16.37 -9.23
CA VAL A 168 -5.30 15.76 -10.07
C VAL A 168 -6.48 15.34 -9.21
N ILE A 169 -7.69 15.59 -9.71
CA ILE A 169 -8.94 15.07 -9.17
C ILE A 169 -9.52 14.06 -10.16
N VAL A 170 -9.71 12.81 -9.73
CA VAL A 170 -10.39 11.78 -10.53
C VAL A 170 -11.77 11.55 -9.95
N MET A 171 -12.80 11.73 -10.79
CA MET A 171 -14.20 11.61 -10.40
C MET A 171 -14.61 10.15 -10.15
N ALA A 172 -15.66 9.96 -9.35
CA ALA A 172 -16.11 8.63 -8.96
C ALA A 172 -16.47 7.73 -10.17
N LYS A 173 -16.16 6.44 -10.04
CA LYS A 173 -16.39 5.40 -11.07
C LYS A 173 -15.61 5.60 -12.38
N THR A 174 -14.63 6.47 -12.40
CA THR A 174 -13.75 6.66 -13.56
C THR A 174 -12.79 5.46 -13.72
N LEU A 175 -12.60 5.00 -14.96
CA LEU A 175 -11.52 4.11 -15.33
C LEU A 175 -10.39 4.92 -15.99
N VAL A 176 -9.27 5.07 -15.28
CA VAL A 176 -8.08 5.77 -15.77
C VAL A 176 -7.22 4.79 -16.57
N THR A 177 -7.21 4.93 -17.89
CA THR A 177 -6.52 4.02 -18.83
C THR A 177 -5.22 4.57 -19.40
N LYS A 178 -4.87 5.82 -19.09
CA LYS A 178 -3.64 6.48 -19.55
C LYS A 178 -3.13 7.46 -18.51
N SER A 179 -1.86 7.81 -18.60
CA SER A 179 -1.27 8.83 -17.69
C SER A 179 -1.99 10.16 -17.80
N LEU A 180 -2.21 10.79 -16.65
CA LEU A 180 -2.77 12.15 -16.53
C LEU A 180 -1.61 13.10 -16.22
N LYS A 181 -1.15 13.83 -17.22
CA LYS A 181 0.11 14.59 -17.15
C LYS A 181 -0.04 16.00 -16.59
N GLU A 182 -1.25 16.47 -16.44
CA GLU A 182 -1.56 17.84 -16.01
C GLU A 182 -2.54 17.82 -14.84
N ALA A 183 -2.42 18.80 -13.93
CA ALA A 183 -3.41 19.01 -12.89
C ALA A 183 -4.78 19.31 -13.52
N GLY A 184 -5.85 18.78 -12.93
CA GLY A 184 -7.19 18.95 -13.46
C GLY A 184 -8.19 17.98 -12.88
N VAL A 185 -9.42 18.04 -13.40
CA VAL A 185 -10.52 17.17 -13.02
C VAL A 185 -10.84 16.23 -14.19
N TYR A 186 -10.89 14.92 -13.91
CA TYR A 186 -11.04 13.86 -14.92
C TYR A 186 -12.17 12.89 -14.57
#